data_1bf8e6ae3de37ad546d4126b7e7635cc
#
_entry.id   1bf8e6ae3de37ad546d4126b7e7635cc
#
_cell.length_a   1.000
_cell.length_b   1.000
_cell.length_c   1.000
_cell.angle_alpha   90.00
_cell.angle_beta   90.00
_cell.angle_gamma   90.00
#
_symmetry.space_group_name_H-M   'P 1'
#
loop_
_entity.id
_entity.type
_entity.pdbx_description
1 polymer ?
#
loop_
_entity_poly.entity_id
_entity_poly.type
_entity_poly.pdbx_seq_one_letter_code
_entity_poly.pdbx_strand_id
1 'polypeptide(L)'
;MLLGNRKLLDPYKNEQYTPKWLFDRMGTRFDLDVAAPTGGAANVPASRYYTKEDDGLSQPWTGFVFMNPPYSEAKIWVDKFISHGHGIALLPFSKANWMVDLWTKSSGICLVNKIKFERPDSTENEIFMPVALFGMGELARKILLDSEINRVR
;
A
#
# COMPACT_ATOMS: atom_id res chain seq x y z
N MET A 1 1.91 11.62 -39.63
CA MET A 1 1.04 10.73 -38.87
C MET A 1 1.34 10.83 -37.37
N LEU A 2 0.39 11.26 -36.69
CA LEU A 2 0.56 11.49 -35.25
C LEU A 2 0.46 10.19 -34.48
N LEU A 3 1.59 9.55 -34.24
CA LEU A 3 1.71 8.57 -33.18
C LEU A 3 1.74 9.26 -31.79
N GLY A 4 1.49 10.59 -31.81
CA GLY A 4 1.81 11.48 -30.72
C GLY A 4 1.01 11.34 -29.44
N ASN A 5 -0.02 10.51 -29.37
CA ASN A 5 -0.83 10.41 -28.16
C ASN A 5 -1.08 8.98 -27.70
N ARG A 6 -0.37 8.02 -28.22
CA ARG A 6 -0.22 6.78 -27.46
C ARG A 6 0.75 7.09 -26.32
N LYS A 7 0.21 7.48 -25.17
CA LYS A 7 0.95 7.25 -23.93
C LYS A 7 1.43 5.82 -24.02
N LEU A 8 2.73 5.64 -24.17
CA LEU A 8 3.33 4.31 -24.07
C LEU A 8 2.76 3.74 -22.77
N LEU A 9 2.02 2.64 -22.88
CA LEU A 9 1.51 1.97 -21.70
C LEU A 9 2.71 1.64 -20.85
N ASP A 10 2.80 2.27 -19.69
CA ASP A 10 3.83 1.95 -18.71
C ASP A 10 3.60 0.50 -18.26
N PRO A 11 4.47 -0.47 -18.62
CA PRO A 11 4.27 -1.86 -18.27
C PRO A 11 4.32 -2.07 -16.75
N TYR A 12 4.85 -1.10 -15.99
CA TYR A 12 5.01 -1.17 -14.55
C TYR A 12 4.03 -0.24 -13.81
N LYS A 13 2.97 0.21 -14.47
CA LYS A 13 2.00 1.16 -13.90
C LYS A 13 1.47 0.75 -12.52
N ASN A 14 1.26 -0.54 -12.30
CA ASN A 14 0.76 -1.10 -11.05
C ASN A 14 1.86 -1.76 -10.21
N GLU A 15 3.12 -1.70 -10.65
CA GLU A 15 4.25 -2.31 -9.94
C GLU A 15 5.10 -1.23 -9.29
N GLN A 16 4.56 -0.64 -8.22
CA GLN A 16 5.20 0.40 -7.43
C GLN A 16 5.68 -0.21 -6.12
N TYR A 17 6.98 -0.43 -5.99
CA TYR A 17 7.56 -1.03 -4.79
C TYR A 17 7.70 0.01 -3.69
N THR A 18 7.10 -0.26 -2.55
CA THR A 18 7.24 0.57 -1.37
C THR A 18 8.71 0.63 -0.95
N PRO A 19 9.26 1.82 -0.71
CA PRO A 19 10.68 1.94 -0.38
C PRO A 19 11.01 1.36 0.99
N LYS A 20 12.21 0.81 1.12
CA LYS A 20 12.68 0.15 2.34
C LYS A 20 12.64 1.05 3.57
N TRP A 21 12.96 2.35 3.41
CA TRP A 21 13.02 3.27 4.55
C TRP A 21 11.70 3.36 5.30
N LEU A 22 10.57 3.22 4.60
CA LEU A 22 9.25 3.28 5.21
C LEU A 22 9.04 2.12 6.19
N PHE A 23 9.45 0.91 5.80
CA PHE A 23 9.38 -0.26 6.68
C PHE A 23 10.38 -0.18 7.82
N ASP A 24 11.57 0.34 7.58
CA ASP A 24 12.57 0.55 8.63
C ASP A 24 12.03 1.50 9.71
N ARG A 25 11.30 2.54 9.32
CA ARG A 25 10.67 3.47 10.25
C ARG A 25 9.51 2.85 11.02
N MET A 26 8.72 2.00 10.39
CA MET A 26 7.65 1.28 11.08
C MET A 26 8.18 0.23 12.05
N GLY A 27 9.34 -0.36 11.77
CA GLY A 27 10.03 -1.28 12.66
C GLY A 27 9.24 -2.56 12.98
N THR A 28 8.34 -3.00 12.10
CA THR A 28 7.49 -4.17 12.32
C THR A 28 7.64 -5.18 11.19
N ARG A 29 7.22 -6.40 11.47
CA ARG A 29 7.01 -7.43 10.46
C ARG A 29 5.51 -7.65 10.25
N PHE A 30 5.17 -8.08 9.05
CA PHE A 30 3.81 -8.44 8.65
C PHE A 30 3.72 -9.96 8.47
N ASP A 31 2.56 -10.52 8.75
CA ASP A 31 2.31 -11.93 8.47
C ASP A 31 2.07 -12.16 6.97
N LEU A 32 1.52 -11.18 6.28
CA LEU A 32 1.08 -11.32 4.90
C LEU A 32 1.16 -9.97 4.16
N ASP A 33 1.81 -9.95 3.00
CA ASP A 33 1.68 -8.91 1.99
C ASP A 33 0.62 -9.35 0.98
N VAL A 34 -0.54 -8.71 1.01
CA VAL A 34 -1.73 -9.17 0.26
C VAL A 34 -1.70 -8.82 -1.23
N ALA A 35 -0.84 -7.91 -1.64
CA ALA A 35 -0.76 -7.39 -3.01
C ALA A 35 0.69 -7.21 -3.45
N ALA A 36 1.48 -8.26 -3.34
CA ALA A 36 2.88 -8.23 -3.70
C ALA A 36 3.10 -8.31 -5.22
N PRO A 37 4.19 -7.74 -5.74
CA PRO A 37 4.60 -7.98 -7.12
C PRO A 37 5.00 -9.44 -7.33
N THR A 38 5.05 -9.87 -8.58
CA THR A 38 5.53 -11.21 -8.95
C THR A 38 6.91 -11.47 -8.35
N GLY A 39 7.04 -12.60 -7.64
CA GLY A 39 8.26 -12.94 -6.91
C GLY A 39 8.37 -12.33 -5.52
N GLY A 40 7.39 -11.56 -5.09
CA GLY A 40 7.38 -10.87 -3.79
C GLY A 40 8.08 -9.52 -3.83
N ALA A 41 7.71 -8.63 -2.92
CA ALA A 41 8.36 -7.33 -2.77
C ALA A 41 9.60 -7.46 -1.91
N ALA A 42 10.76 -7.06 -2.44
CA ALA A 42 12.04 -7.18 -1.75
C ALA A 42 12.10 -6.41 -0.42
N ASN A 43 11.36 -5.30 -0.31
CA ASN A 43 11.42 -4.40 0.84
C ASN A 43 10.39 -4.71 1.92
N VAL A 44 9.33 -5.46 1.62
CA VAL A 44 8.25 -5.73 2.57
C VAL A 44 8.65 -6.85 3.52
N PRO A 45 8.77 -6.59 4.83
CA PRO A 45 9.14 -7.61 5.79
C PRO A 45 7.93 -8.49 6.17
N ALA A 46 7.48 -9.31 5.23
CA ALA A 46 6.34 -10.19 5.39
C ALA A 46 6.76 -11.66 5.34
N SER A 47 6.12 -12.50 6.17
CA SER A 47 6.40 -13.94 6.22
C SER A 47 5.84 -14.68 5.01
N ARG A 48 4.73 -14.17 4.44
CA ARG A 48 4.05 -14.71 3.26
C ARG A 48 3.59 -13.56 2.37
N TYR A 49 3.28 -13.87 1.13
CA TYR A 49 2.73 -12.88 0.21
C TYR A 49 1.80 -13.52 -0.82
N TYR A 50 0.88 -12.73 -1.34
CA TYR A 50 0.07 -13.04 -2.52
C TYR A 50 0.49 -12.15 -3.68
N THR A 51 0.75 -12.76 -4.81
CA THR A 51 1.01 -12.06 -6.07
C THR A 51 -0.26 -11.94 -6.89
N LYS A 52 -0.18 -11.29 -8.04
CA LYS A 52 -1.29 -11.20 -8.99
C LYS A 52 -1.77 -12.59 -9.43
N GLU A 53 -0.83 -13.51 -9.61
CA GLU A 53 -1.12 -14.89 -10.00
C GLU A 53 -1.88 -15.66 -8.91
N ASP A 54 -1.64 -15.32 -7.65
CA ASP A 54 -2.35 -15.91 -6.51
C ASP A 54 -3.76 -15.34 -6.34
N ASP A 55 -4.03 -14.17 -6.88
CA ASP A 55 -5.26 -13.41 -6.69
C ASP A 55 -5.60 -13.17 -5.21
N GLY A 56 -4.87 -12.24 -4.60
CA GLY A 56 -5.00 -11.94 -3.17
C GLY A 56 -6.41 -11.55 -2.73
N LEU A 57 -7.24 -11.01 -3.63
CA LEU A 57 -8.64 -10.67 -3.32
C LEU A 57 -9.50 -11.91 -3.09
N SER A 58 -9.20 -13.03 -3.73
CA SER A 58 -9.95 -14.28 -3.58
C SER A 58 -9.38 -15.20 -2.51
N GLN A 59 -8.24 -14.86 -1.92
CA GLN A 59 -7.58 -15.66 -0.90
C GLN A 59 -7.97 -15.21 0.51
N PRO A 60 -7.90 -16.11 1.51
CA PRO A 60 -8.08 -15.71 2.89
C PRO A 60 -6.90 -14.87 3.38
N TRP A 61 -7.18 -13.81 4.12
CA TRP A 61 -6.16 -13.02 4.80
C TRP A 61 -6.08 -13.44 6.25
N THR A 62 -4.88 -13.68 6.74
CA THR A 62 -4.64 -14.07 8.12
C THR A 62 -3.53 -13.23 8.74
N GLY A 63 -3.69 -12.85 9.99
CA GLY A 63 -2.69 -12.12 10.75
C GLY A 63 -2.64 -10.63 10.39
N PHE A 64 -1.50 -10.03 10.67
CA PHE A 64 -1.24 -8.61 10.44
C PHE A 64 -0.78 -8.40 8.99
N VAL A 65 -1.58 -7.67 8.21
CA VAL A 65 -1.35 -7.55 6.77
C VAL A 65 -0.75 -6.20 6.38
N PHE A 66 0.04 -6.21 5.31
CA PHE A 66 0.44 -5.02 4.57
C PHE A 66 -0.26 -5.00 3.22
N MET A 67 -0.74 -3.83 2.81
CA MET A 67 -1.44 -3.66 1.53
C MET A 67 -0.97 -2.40 0.80
N ASN A 68 -0.37 -2.60 -0.36
CA ASN A 68 -0.14 -1.54 -1.36
C ASN A 68 -0.77 -2.02 -2.67
N PRO A 69 -2.08 -1.79 -2.88
CA PRO A 69 -2.84 -2.41 -3.95
C PRO A 69 -2.66 -1.67 -5.28
N PRO A 70 -3.08 -2.27 -6.41
CA PRO A 70 -3.27 -1.53 -7.64
C PRO A 70 -4.28 -0.41 -7.42
N TYR A 71 -3.87 0.83 -7.61
CA TYR A 71 -4.72 2.00 -7.30
C TYR A 71 -5.96 2.09 -8.21
N SER A 72 -5.88 1.52 -9.41
CA SER A 72 -7.04 1.43 -10.33
C SER A 72 -8.18 0.54 -9.79
N GLU A 73 -7.90 -0.33 -8.83
CA GLU A 73 -8.87 -1.25 -8.22
C GLU A 73 -9.04 -1.00 -6.71
N ALA A 74 -8.68 0.19 -6.25
CA ALA A 74 -8.57 0.51 -4.84
C ALA A 74 -9.83 0.17 -4.03
N LYS A 75 -11.02 0.40 -4.57
CA LYS A 75 -12.27 0.16 -3.83
C LYS A 75 -12.38 -1.27 -3.31
N ILE A 76 -12.14 -2.25 -4.15
CA ILE A 76 -12.30 -3.68 -3.78
C ILE A 76 -11.27 -4.07 -2.73
N TRP A 77 -10.03 -3.62 -2.91
CA TRP A 77 -8.95 -3.86 -1.97
C TRP A 77 -9.19 -3.21 -0.60
N VAL A 78 -9.66 -1.96 -0.61
CA VAL A 78 -9.97 -1.22 0.61
C VAL A 78 -11.13 -1.85 1.37
N ASP A 79 -12.18 -2.27 0.68
CA ASP A 79 -13.31 -2.94 1.31
C ASP A 79 -12.86 -4.22 2.06
N LYS A 80 -12.00 -5.02 1.43
CA LYS A 80 -11.47 -6.22 2.07
C LYS A 80 -10.52 -5.89 3.22
N PHE A 81 -9.69 -4.86 3.08
CA PHE A 81 -8.78 -4.41 4.12
C PHE A 81 -9.53 -3.95 5.38
N ILE A 82 -10.55 -3.14 5.21
CA ILE A 82 -11.40 -2.68 6.32
C ILE A 82 -12.09 -3.86 6.99
N SER A 83 -12.63 -4.78 6.20
CA SER A 83 -13.29 -5.99 6.72
C SER A 83 -12.34 -6.88 7.51
N HIS A 84 -11.09 -7.01 7.05
CA HIS A 84 -10.07 -7.77 7.78
C HIS A 84 -9.70 -7.11 9.11
N GLY A 85 -9.56 -5.80 9.15
CA GLY A 85 -9.45 -5.02 10.38
C GLY A 85 -8.11 -5.12 11.12
N HIS A 86 -7.05 -5.63 10.51
CA HIS A 86 -5.77 -5.86 11.18
C HIS A 86 -4.60 -5.71 10.19
N GLY A 87 -4.05 -4.51 10.10
CA GLY A 87 -2.97 -4.26 9.15
C GLY A 87 -2.68 -2.79 8.89
N ILE A 88 -1.78 -2.56 7.94
CA ILE A 88 -1.40 -1.22 7.46
C ILE A 88 -1.47 -1.22 5.94
N ALA A 89 -2.12 -0.19 5.39
CA ALA A 89 -2.21 0.01 3.94
C ALA A 89 -1.58 1.34 3.54
N LEU A 90 -0.94 1.35 2.37
CA LEU A 90 -0.40 2.55 1.75
C LEU A 90 -1.24 2.89 0.52
N LEU A 91 -1.88 4.06 0.54
CA LEU A 91 -2.78 4.50 -0.52
C LEU A 91 -2.66 6.01 -0.75
N PRO A 92 -2.81 6.47 -2.00
CA PRO A 92 -2.97 7.89 -2.28
C PRO A 92 -4.35 8.37 -1.85
N PHE A 93 -4.45 9.65 -1.52
CA PHE A 93 -5.75 10.26 -1.29
C PHE A 93 -6.60 10.26 -2.55
N SER A 94 -7.90 10.14 -2.37
CA SER A 94 -8.88 10.07 -3.45
C SER A 94 -10.16 10.80 -3.07
N LYS A 95 -10.91 11.24 -4.07
CA LYS A 95 -12.27 11.79 -3.89
C LYS A 95 -13.34 10.68 -3.76
N ALA A 96 -12.97 9.43 -4.00
CA ALA A 96 -13.90 8.31 -4.00
C ALA A 96 -14.44 8.00 -2.59
N ASN A 97 -15.61 7.37 -2.55
CA ASN A 97 -16.25 7.00 -1.28
C ASN A 97 -15.41 6.01 -0.47
N TRP A 98 -14.62 5.15 -1.11
CA TRP A 98 -13.74 4.23 -0.39
C TRP A 98 -12.70 4.98 0.46
N MET A 99 -12.28 6.19 0.04
CA MET A 99 -11.38 7.03 0.84
C MET A 99 -12.10 7.56 2.08
N VAL A 100 -13.37 7.97 1.96
CA VAL A 100 -14.17 8.41 3.10
C VAL A 100 -14.32 7.28 4.11
N ASP A 101 -14.61 6.07 3.65
CA ASP A 101 -14.73 4.90 4.52
C ASP A 101 -13.40 4.58 5.23
N LEU A 102 -12.31 4.58 4.49
CA LEU A 102 -10.98 4.32 5.03
C LEU A 102 -10.58 5.37 6.06
N TRP A 103 -10.81 6.65 5.76
CA TRP A 103 -10.55 7.76 6.67
C TRP A 103 -11.33 7.63 7.97
N THR A 104 -12.61 7.26 7.87
CA THR A 104 -13.52 7.18 9.00
C THR A 104 -13.24 5.97 9.89
N LYS A 105 -12.92 4.82 9.28
CA LYS A 105 -12.80 3.52 9.97
C LYS A 105 -11.38 3.21 10.42
N SER A 106 -10.37 3.89 9.90
CA SER A 106 -8.98 3.65 10.31
C SER A 106 -8.74 4.03 11.77
N SER A 107 -7.95 3.22 12.45
CA SER A 107 -7.53 3.44 13.84
C SER A 107 -6.42 4.46 13.95
N GLY A 108 -5.64 4.64 12.90
CA GLY A 108 -4.59 5.66 12.78
C GLY A 108 -4.27 5.95 11.33
N ILE A 109 -3.94 7.19 11.03
CA ILE A 109 -3.59 7.64 9.69
C ILE A 109 -2.31 8.48 9.78
N CYS A 110 -1.32 8.12 8.97
CA CYS A 110 -0.04 8.82 8.92
C CYS A 110 0.23 9.29 7.49
N LEU A 111 0.25 10.60 7.27
CA LEU A 111 0.58 11.17 5.98
C LEU A 111 2.05 10.89 5.65
N VAL A 112 2.31 10.42 4.44
CA VAL A 112 3.67 10.22 3.94
C VAL A 112 3.90 11.20 2.79
N ASN A 113 4.64 12.24 3.06
CA ASN A 113 5.05 13.18 2.03
C ASN A 113 6.38 12.74 1.41
N LYS A 114 6.62 13.10 0.16
CA LYS A 114 7.88 12.85 -0.56
C LYS A 114 8.27 11.37 -0.65
N ILE A 115 7.31 10.52 -0.98
CA ILE A 115 7.60 9.11 -1.23
C ILE A 115 8.05 8.90 -2.68
N LYS A 116 9.10 8.09 -2.85
CA LYS A 116 9.55 7.62 -4.16
C LYS A 116 9.38 6.10 -4.20
N PHE A 117 8.55 5.64 -5.12
CA PHE A 117 8.37 4.21 -5.34
C PHE A 117 9.46 3.67 -6.25
N GLU A 118 9.93 2.47 -5.94
CA GLU A 118 10.85 1.72 -6.77
C GLU A 118 10.07 0.94 -7.84
N ARG A 119 10.69 0.72 -8.98
CA ARG A 119 10.14 -0.04 -10.11
C ARG A 119 11.01 -1.24 -10.44
N PRO A 120 10.48 -2.27 -11.15
CA PRO A 120 11.26 -3.44 -11.55
C PRO A 120 12.50 -3.13 -12.38
N ASP A 121 12.51 -2.03 -13.11
CA ASP A 121 13.63 -1.55 -13.92
C ASP A 121 14.67 -0.75 -13.12
N SER A 122 14.58 -0.76 -11.79
CA SER A 122 15.42 0.02 -10.85
C SER A 122 15.28 1.54 -10.98
N THR A 123 14.27 2.04 -11.68
CA THR A 123 13.94 3.46 -11.66
C THR A 123 13.07 3.81 -10.47
N GLU A 124 13.07 5.08 -10.09
CA GLU A 124 12.19 5.60 -9.04
C GLU A 124 11.06 6.40 -9.66
N ASN A 125 9.89 6.35 -9.04
CA ASN A 125 8.74 7.15 -9.42
C ASN A 125 8.21 7.92 -8.22
N GLU A 126 8.36 9.25 -8.26
CA GLU A 126 7.76 10.12 -7.27
C GLU A 126 6.29 10.33 -7.61
N ILE A 127 5.42 10.04 -6.66
CA ILE A 127 3.99 10.30 -6.81
C ILE A 127 3.70 11.71 -6.35
N PHE A 128 3.12 12.52 -7.25
CA PHE A 128 2.75 13.90 -6.95
C PHE A 128 1.53 14.03 -6.02
N MET A 129 0.74 12.98 -5.90
CA MET A 129 -0.38 12.96 -4.97
C MET A 129 0.10 12.59 -3.57
N PRO A 130 -0.44 13.22 -2.52
CA PRO A 130 -0.13 12.78 -1.18
C PRO A 130 -0.61 11.35 -0.97
N VAL A 131 0.23 10.56 -0.31
CA VAL A 131 -0.10 9.20 0.11
C VAL A 131 -0.10 9.14 1.64
N ALA A 132 -0.81 8.17 2.19
CA ALA A 132 -0.82 7.96 3.61
C ALA A 132 -0.79 6.47 3.95
N LEU A 133 -0.32 6.19 5.16
CA LEU A 133 -0.46 4.90 5.81
C LEU A 133 -1.75 4.90 6.62
N PHE A 134 -2.59 3.94 6.36
CA PHE A 134 -3.86 3.73 7.07
C PHE A 134 -3.75 2.46 7.90
N GLY A 135 -3.91 2.61 9.21
CA GLY A 135 -3.83 1.49 10.13
C GLY A 135 -5.21 1.04 10.61
N MET A 136 -5.44 -0.26 10.56
CA MET A 136 -6.62 -0.89 11.15
C MET A 136 -6.22 -1.68 12.38
N GLY A 137 -6.84 -1.36 13.53
CA GLY A 137 -6.57 -1.99 14.81
C GLY A 137 -5.52 -1.26 15.65
N GLU A 138 -5.46 -1.59 16.93
CA GLU A 138 -4.60 -0.92 17.91
C GLU A 138 -3.11 -1.14 17.65
N LEU A 139 -2.71 -2.33 17.19
CA LEU A 139 -1.32 -2.61 16.85
C LEU A 139 -0.85 -1.69 15.72
N ALA A 140 -1.65 -1.56 14.67
CA ALA A 140 -1.35 -0.68 13.55
C ALA A 140 -1.21 0.78 14.01
N ARG A 141 -2.13 1.25 14.83
CA ARG A 141 -2.10 2.60 15.38
C ARG A 141 -0.82 2.85 16.18
N LYS A 142 -0.45 1.92 17.05
CA LYS A 142 0.77 2.02 17.87
C LYS A 142 2.03 2.07 16.98
N ILE A 143 2.09 1.22 15.97
CA ILE A 143 3.23 1.19 15.04
C ILE A 143 3.36 2.53 14.32
N LEU A 144 2.26 3.10 13.83
CA LEU A 144 2.29 4.38 13.15
C LEU A 144 2.70 5.52 14.09
N LEU A 145 2.22 5.54 15.32
CA LEU A 145 2.64 6.51 16.33
C LEU A 145 4.14 6.43 16.61
N ASP A 146 4.66 5.24 16.82
CA ASP A 146 6.04 5.00 17.17
C ASP A 146 7.01 5.21 15.99
N SER A 147 6.50 5.17 14.75
CA SER A 147 7.32 5.32 13.53
C SER A 147 7.95 6.70 13.38
N GLU A 148 7.32 7.71 13.92
CA GLU A 148 7.73 9.12 13.78
C GLU A 148 7.90 9.58 12.32
N ILE A 149 7.23 8.90 11.37
CA ILE A 149 7.25 9.31 9.96
C ILE A 149 6.59 10.67 9.82
N ASN A 150 5.45 10.84 10.49
CA ASN A 150 4.70 12.08 10.55
C ASN A 150 3.70 12.02 11.71
N ARG A 151 2.93 13.08 11.89
CA ARG A 151 1.88 13.06 12.90
C ARG A 151 0.80 12.05 12.55
N VAL A 152 0.34 11.33 13.55
CA VAL A 152 -0.74 10.34 13.41
C VAL A 152 -2.03 10.94 13.93
N ARG A 153 -3.05 10.83 13.11
CA ARG A 153 -4.41 11.17 13.47
C ARG A 153 -5.09 9.98 14.13
#